data_d8097f30dc8daa6994b3f6fcad8a4d3d
#
_entry.id   d8097f30dc8daa6994b3f6fcad8a4d3d
#
_cell.length_a   1.000
_cell.length_b   1.000
_cell.length_c   1.000
_cell.angle_alpha   90.00
_cell.angle_beta   90.00
_cell.angle_gamma   90.00
#
_symmetry.space_group_name_H-M   'P 1'
#
loop_
_entity.id
_entity.type
_entity.pdbx_description
1 polymer ?
#
loop_
_entity_poly.entity_id
_entity_poly.type
_entity_poly.pdbx_seq_one_letter_code
_entity_poly.pdbx_strand_id
1 'polypeptide(L)'
;MSAFQRLCLFWLVYMAALGIFFPFYGLYLGTHAGLSAIEVGAVLSMLPLVGLAAQPFWGHLADRTGARSHVLAAVTICAGAAQLLLGHAYGFVPLLVATALLALFHTSVMPMALSVSLAVLQHDGRHAFGIARS
;
A
#
# COMPACT_ATOMS: atom_id res chain seq x y z
N MET A 1 14.78 -18.68 -5.20
CA MET A 1 13.79 -18.33 -4.17
C MET A 1 12.43 -18.90 -4.58
N SER A 2 11.78 -19.67 -3.69
CA SER A 2 10.41 -20.14 -3.90
C SER A 2 9.40 -18.98 -3.94
N ALA A 3 8.20 -19.20 -4.49
CA ALA A 3 7.13 -18.20 -4.49
C ALA A 3 6.78 -17.78 -3.05
N PHE A 4 6.74 -18.72 -2.14
CA PHE A 4 6.53 -18.49 -0.71
C PHE A 4 7.59 -17.57 -0.08
N GLN A 5 8.88 -17.82 -0.35
CA GLN A 5 9.97 -16.97 0.18
C GLN A 5 9.89 -15.52 -0.32
N ARG A 6 9.56 -15.33 -1.61
CA ARG A 6 9.34 -13.98 -2.18
C ARG A 6 8.18 -13.27 -1.52
N LEU A 7 7.11 -14.00 -1.23
CA LEU A 7 5.94 -13.48 -0.54
C LEU A 7 6.26 -13.06 0.90
N CYS A 8 6.97 -13.91 1.65
CA CYS A 8 7.40 -13.59 3.01
C CYS A 8 8.31 -12.34 3.05
N LEU A 9 9.24 -12.24 2.10
CA LEU A 9 10.13 -11.08 1.99
C LEU A 9 9.34 -9.80 1.68
N PHE A 10 8.38 -9.88 0.75
CA PHE A 10 7.49 -8.75 0.43
C PHE A 10 6.74 -8.26 1.68
N TRP A 11 6.10 -9.18 2.42
CA TRP A 11 5.33 -8.82 3.61
C TRP A 11 6.22 -8.26 4.72
N LEU A 12 7.41 -8.82 4.91
CA LEU A 12 8.36 -8.32 5.91
C LEU A 12 8.79 -6.89 5.60
N VAL A 13 9.20 -6.62 4.36
CA VAL A 13 9.63 -5.27 3.93
C VAL A 13 8.47 -4.29 3.98
N TYR A 14 7.29 -4.69 3.50
CA TYR A 14 6.11 -3.84 3.50
C TYR A 14 5.64 -3.47 4.91
N MET A 15 5.55 -4.44 5.82
CA MET A 15 5.15 -4.20 7.21
C MET A 15 6.19 -3.38 7.98
N ALA A 16 7.48 -3.60 7.73
CA ALA A 16 8.55 -2.79 8.31
C ALA A 16 8.43 -1.32 7.85
N ALA A 17 8.18 -1.08 6.56
CA ALA A 17 7.98 0.26 6.02
C ALA A 17 6.77 0.96 6.65
N LEU A 18 5.64 0.24 6.81
CA LEU A 18 4.45 0.76 7.49
C LEU A 18 4.71 1.11 8.96
N GLY A 19 5.38 0.21 9.68
CA GLY A 19 5.71 0.37 11.09
C GLY A 19 6.62 1.58 11.35
N ILE A 20 7.47 1.93 10.38
CA ILE A 20 8.30 3.14 10.45
C ILE A 20 7.49 4.37 10.04
N PHE A 21 6.74 4.30 8.94
CA PHE A 21 6.07 5.46 8.39
C PHE A 21 4.97 6.02 9.29
N PHE A 22 4.01 5.18 9.70
CA PHE A 22 2.80 5.67 10.38
C PHE A 22 3.05 6.39 11.70
N PRO A 23 3.86 5.89 12.66
CA PRO A 23 4.09 6.58 13.91
C PRO A 23 4.81 7.92 13.73
N PHE A 24 5.76 7.96 12.79
CA PHE A 24 6.58 9.15 12.59
C PHE A 24 5.94 10.20 11.68
N TYR A 25 5.00 9.81 10.83
CA TYR A 25 4.38 10.74 9.90
C TYR A 25 3.56 11.81 10.60
N GLY A 26 2.72 11.46 11.57
CA GLY A 26 1.97 12.41 12.37
C GLY A 26 2.88 13.35 13.16
N LEU A 27 3.95 12.81 13.74
CA LEU A 27 4.95 13.59 14.46
C LEU A 27 5.69 14.57 13.51
N TYR A 28 6.09 14.13 12.34
CA TYR A 28 6.71 14.95 11.31
C TYR A 28 5.82 16.15 10.92
N LEU A 29 4.53 15.92 10.67
CA LEU A 29 3.58 16.97 10.31
C LEU A 29 3.47 18.06 11.39
N GLY A 30 3.41 17.67 12.67
CA GLY A 30 3.29 18.61 13.77
C GLY A 30 4.58 19.32 14.13
N THR A 31 5.72 18.60 14.16
CA THR A 31 6.99 19.14 14.67
C THR A 31 7.88 19.73 13.59
N HIS A 32 8.02 19.06 12.43
CA HIS A 32 8.91 19.51 11.35
C HIS A 32 8.21 20.38 10.32
N ALA A 33 7.00 19.99 9.90
CA ALA A 33 6.22 20.78 8.96
C ALA A 33 5.53 21.98 9.62
N GLY A 34 5.48 22.02 10.97
CA GLY A 34 4.92 23.14 11.74
C GLY A 34 3.42 23.31 11.56
N LEU A 35 2.70 22.23 11.21
CA LEU A 35 1.26 22.29 11.01
C LEU A 35 0.52 22.32 12.35
N SER A 36 -0.58 23.07 12.40
CA SER A 36 -1.51 23.07 13.53
C SER A 36 -2.18 21.68 13.67
N ALA A 37 -2.70 21.39 14.86
CA ALA A 37 -3.39 20.11 15.13
C ALA A 37 -4.56 19.84 14.15
N ILE A 38 -5.26 20.90 13.73
CA ILE A 38 -6.36 20.80 12.77
C ILE A 38 -5.83 20.43 11.38
N GLU A 39 -4.74 21.05 10.94
CA GLU A 39 -4.11 20.77 9.66
C GLU A 39 -3.52 19.35 9.62
N VAL A 40 -2.87 18.90 10.69
CA VAL A 40 -2.41 17.52 10.85
C VAL A 40 -3.57 16.55 10.73
N GLY A 41 -4.68 16.79 11.42
CA GLY A 41 -5.90 15.99 11.33
C GLY A 41 -6.47 15.95 9.91
N ALA A 42 -6.50 17.08 9.21
CA ALA A 42 -6.96 17.17 7.82
C ALA A 42 -6.07 16.37 6.88
N VAL A 43 -4.74 16.47 6.99
CA VAL A 43 -3.78 15.69 6.18
C VAL A 43 -3.93 14.21 6.44
N LEU A 44 -3.98 13.77 7.69
CA LEU A 44 -4.10 12.35 8.04
C LEU A 44 -5.44 11.75 7.62
N SER A 45 -6.53 12.54 7.60
CA SER A 45 -7.84 12.09 7.15
C SER A 45 -7.88 11.77 5.65
N MET A 46 -6.95 12.27 4.86
CA MET A 46 -6.84 11.92 3.43
C MET A 46 -6.60 10.43 3.22
N LEU A 47 -5.88 9.77 4.13
CA LEU A 47 -5.60 8.33 4.02
C LEU A 47 -6.89 7.49 3.96
N PRO A 48 -7.80 7.54 4.95
CA PRO A 48 -9.05 6.79 4.87
C PRO A 48 -10.02 7.33 3.82
N LEU A 49 -10.13 8.65 3.64
CA LEU A 49 -11.08 9.25 2.70
C LEU A 49 -10.79 8.86 1.25
N VAL A 50 -9.55 9.02 0.82
CA VAL A 50 -9.15 8.61 -0.54
C VAL A 50 -9.17 7.09 -0.67
N GLY A 51 -8.79 6.36 0.40
CA GLY A 51 -8.79 4.91 0.43
C GLY A 51 -10.16 4.29 0.18
N LEU A 52 -11.24 4.91 0.64
CA LEU A 52 -12.62 4.46 0.39
C LEU A 52 -12.95 4.34 -1.10
N ALA A 53 -12.45 5.26 -1.93
CA ALA A 53 -12.65 5.23 -3.37
C ALA A 53 -11.54 4.46 -4.10
N ALA A 54 -10.30 4.58 -3.65
CA ALA A 54 -9.13 3.98 -4.29
C ALA A 54 -9.15 2.44 -4.25
N GLN A 55 -9.51 1.85 -3.11
CA GLN A 55 -9.52 0.39 -2.94
C GLN A 55 -10.46 -0.33 -3.92
N PRO A 56 -11.76 0.02 -4.03
CA PRO A 56 -12.64 -0.62 -5.00
C PRO A 56 -12.24 -0.34 -6.44
N PHE A 57 -11.70 0.84 -6.74
CA PHE A 57 -11.22 1.18 -8.08
C PHE A 57 -10.08 0.25 -8.52
N TRP A 58 -9.03 0.13 -7.72
CA TRP A 58 -7.89 -0.72 -8.04
C TRP A 58 -8.22 -2.21 -7.99
N GLY A 59 -9.10 -2.62 -7.07
CA GLY A 59 -9.63 -3.99 -7.00
C GLY A 59 -10.37 -4.36 -8.28
N HIS A 60 -11.29 -3.52 -8.72
CA HIS A 60 -12.03 -3.72 -9.96
C HIS A 60 -11.12 -3.76 -11.21
N LEU A 61 -10.12 -2.88 -11.28
CA LEU A 61 -9.15 -2.86 -12.37
C LEU A 61 -8.33 -4.17 -12.40
N ALA A 62 -7.89 -4.65 -11.25
CA ALA A 62 -7.14 -5.91 -11.13
C ALA A 62 -7.98 -7.13 -11.55
N ASP A 63 -9.26 -7.14 -11.19
CA ASP A 63 -10.18 -8.22 -11.56
C ASP A 63 -10.51 -8.19 -13.07
N ARG A 64 -10.70 -7.01 -13.62
CA ARG A 64 -11.02 -6.81 -15.04
C ARG A 64 -9.86 -7.15 -15.97
N THR A 65 -8.63 -6.87 -15.57
CA THR A 65 -7.43 -7.18 -16.35
C THR A 65 -6.96 -8.62 -16.19
N GLY A 66 -7.39 -9.32 -15.14
CA GLY A 66 -6.91 -10.67 -14.79
C GLY A 66 -5.43 -10.71 -14.37
N ALA A 67 -4.76 -9.55 -14.35
CA ALA A 67 -3.32 -9.43 -14.11
C ALA A 67 -3.02 -8.84 -12.71
N ARG A 68 -3.63 -9.39 -11.66
CA ARG A 68 -3.56 -8.87 -10.28
C ARG A 68 -2.13 -8.59 -9.80
N SER A 69 -1.17 -9.46 -10.14
CA SER A 69 0.24 -9.27 -9.76
C SER A 69 0.88 -8.06 -10.43
N HIS A 70 0.54 -7.78 -11.69
CA HIS A 70 1.07 -6.60 -12.39
C HIS A 70 0.45 -5.31 -11.87
N VAL A 71 -0.86 -5.32 -11.59
CA VAL A 71 -1.54 -4.17 -10.98
C VAL A 71 -0.98 -3.91 -9.58
N LEU A 72 -0.76 -4.94 -8.77
CA LEU A 72 -0.12 -4.81 -7.45
C LEU A 72 1.28 -4.19 -7.58
N ALA A 73 2.10 -4.66 -8.51
CA ALA A 73 3.44 -4.12 -8.73
C ALA A 73 3.38 -2.64 -9.14
N ALA A 74 2.51 -2.29 -10.08
CA ALA A 74 2.32 -0.90 -10.51
C ALA A 74 1.88 0.03 -9.36
N VAL A 75 0.87 -0.39 -8.60
CA VAL A 75 0.35 0.37 -7.45
C VAL A 75 1.42 0.52 -6.37
N THR A 76 2.22 -0.51 -6.11
CA THR A 76 3.32 -0.45 -5.12
C THR A 76 4.43 0.51 -5.57
N ILE A 77 4.81 0.48 -6.85
CA ILE A 77 5.81 1.42 -7.41
C ILE A 77 5.29 2.85 -7.35
N CYS A 78 4.04 3.09 -7.73
CA CYS A 78 3.41 4.41 -7.66
C CYS A 78 3.29 4.90 -6.20
N ALA A 79 2.98 4.03 -5.25
CA ALA A 79 2.99 4.36 -3.83
C ALA A 79 4.39 4.78 -3.35
N GLY A 80 5.44 4.07 -3.77
CA GLY A 80 6.83 4.44 -3.48
C GLY A 80 7.21 5.79 -4.07
N ALA A 81 6.82 6.07 -5.32
CA ALA A 81 7.05 7.37 -5.96
C ALA A 81 6.29 8.51 -5.22
N ALA A 82 5.03 8.28 -4.84
CA ALA A 82 4.25 9.24 -4.06
C ALA A 82 4.88 9.50 -2.68
N GLN A 83 5.47 8.47 -2.05
CA GLN A 83 6.22 8.62 -0.80
C GLN A 83 7.45 9.52 -0.96
N LEU A 84 8.18 9.40 -2.07
CA LEU A 84 9.31 10.29 -2.37
C LEU A 84 8.85 11.72 -2.61
N LEU A 85 7.76 11.92 -3.33
CA LEU A 85 7.15 13.24 -3.53
C LEU A 85 6.72 13.88 -2.20
N LEU A 86 6.16 13.10 -1.29
CA LEU A 86 5.79 13.55 0.04
C LEU A 86 6.98 14.11 0.81
N GLY A 87 8.17 13.50 0.68
CA GLY A 87 9.40 13.97 1.31
C GLY A 87 9.90 15.34 0.80
N HIS A 88 9.39 15.80 -0.35
CA HIS A 88 9.73 17.12 -0.93
C HIS A 88 8.59 18.14 -0.77
N ALA A 89 7.47 17.76 -0.16
CA ALA A 89 6.34 18.64 0.05
C ALA A 89 6.52 19.49 1.31
N TYR A 90 6.32 20.81 1.18
CA TYR A 90 6.41 21.75 2.29
C TYR A 90 5.15 22.60 2.38
N GLY A 91 4.64 22.80 3.60
CA GLY A 91 3.42 23.54 3.86
C GLY A 91 2.15 22.70 3.72
N PHE A 92 1.03 23.24 4.22
CA PHE A 92 -0.23 22.50 4.38
C PHE A 92 -0.76 21.94 3.04
N VAL A 93 -0.94 22.79 2.03
CA VAL A 93 -1.57 22.36 0.76
C VAL A 93 -0.74 21.32 0.00
N PRO A 94 0.58 21.50 -0.20
CA PRO A 94 1.40 20.46 -0.84
C PRO A 94 1.41 19.13 -0.06
N LEU A 95 1.45 19.17 1.27
CA LEU A 95 1.40 17.96 2.11
C LEU A 95 0.04 17.27 2.02
N LEU A 96 -1.06 18.03 1.99
CA LEU A 96 -2.41 17.50 1.81
C LEU A 96 -2.54 16.76 0.47
N VAL A 97 -2.09 17.39 -0.62
CA VAL A 97 -2.16 16.82 -1.98
C VAL A 97 -1.24 15.61 -2.11
N ALA A 98 0.00 15.68 -1.61
CA ALA A 98 0.93 14.57 -1.63
C ALA A 98 0.43 13.37 -0.83
N THR A 99 -0.22 13.62 0.33
CA THR A 99 -0.84 12.55 1.14
C THR A 99 -2.05 11.94 0.44
N ALA A 100 -2.87 12.73 -0.22
CA ALA A 100 -3.98 12.22 -1.02
C ALA A 100 -3.49 11.35 -2.18
N LEU A 101 -2.42 11.77 -2.86
CA LEU A 101 -1.78 10.99 -3.91
C LEU A 101 -1.18 9.68 -3.37
N LEU A 102 -0.50 9.74 -2.23
CA LEU A 102 0.00 8.55 -1.55
C LEU A 102 -1.15 7.60 -1.19
N ALA A 103 -2.24 8.12 -0.61
CA ALA A 103 -3.40 7.35 -0.23
C ALA A 103 -4.05 6.62 -1.41
N LEU A 104 -4.07 7.24 -2.58
CA LEU A 104 -4.64 6.67 -3.81
C LEU A 104 -4.01 5.32 -4.18
N PHE A 105 -2.72 5.18 -3.95
CA PHE A 105 -1.99 3.96 -4.25
C PHE A 105 -1.78 3.09 -3.01
N HIS A 106 -1.29 3.66 -1.93
CA HIS A 106 -0.84 2.95 -0.73
C HIS A 106 -1.94 2.13 -0.06
N THR A 107 -3.15 2.69 0.08
CA THR A 107 -4.28 2.03 0.75
C THR A 107 -4.74 0.76 0.03
N SER A 108 -4.47 0.64 -1.26
CA SER A 108 -4.85 -0.52 -2.07
C SER A 108 -3.80 -1.62 -2.10
N VAL A 109 -2.56 -1.35 -1.69
CA VAL A 109 -1.47 -2.35 -1.71
C VAL A 109 -1.79 -3.54 -0.81
N MET A 110 -2.23 -3.29 0.43
CA MET A 110 -2.47 -4.34 1.42
C MET A 110 -3.57 -5.34 1.00
N PRO A 111 -4.79 -4.91 0.64
CA PRO A 111 -5.84 -5.84 0.22
C PRO A 111 -5.49 -6.59 -1.08
N MET A 112 -4.80 -5.94 -2.01
CA MET A 112 -4.33 -6.59 -3.24
C MET A 112 -3.22 -7.59 -2.98
N ALA A 113 -2.24 -7.26 -2.14
CA ALA A 113 -1.18 -8.17 -1.73
C ALA A 113 -1.73 -9.40 -1.02
N LEU A 114 -2.74 -9.24 -0.16
CA LEU A 114 -3.44 -10.36 0.48
C LEU A 114 -4.12 -11.25 -0.55
N SER A 115 -4.83 -10.70 -1.51
CA SER A 115 -5.48 -11.44 -2.59
C SER A 115 -4.49 -12.26 -3.43
N VAL A 116 -3.37 -11.66 -3.81
CA VAL A 116 -2.28 -12.34 -4.55
C VAL A 116 -1.66 -13.45 -3.69
N SER A 117 -1.43 -13.18 -2.40
CA SER A 117 -0.87 -14.14 -1.46
C SER A 117 -1.73 -15.40 -1.33
N LEU A 118 -3.04 -15.21 -1.17
CA LEU A 118 -3.99 -16.32 -1.08
C LEU A 118 -4.03 -17.14 -2.38
N ALA A 119 -3.97 -16.51 -3.54
CA ALA A 119 -3.92 -17.19 -4.83
C ALA A 119 -2.66 -18.06 -4.98
N VAL A 120 -1.49 -17.54 -4.57
CA VAL A 120 -0.22 -18.30 -4.60
C VAL A 120 -0.28 -19.49 -3.66
N LEU A 121 -0.74 -19.30 -2.42
CA LEU A 121 -0.85 -20.40 -1.43
C LEU A 121 -1.84 -21.49 -1.84
N GLN A 122 -2.96 -21.11 -2.48
CA GLN A 122 -3.93 -22.09 -3.00
C GLN A 122 -3.37 -22.90 -4.15
N HIS A 123 -2.58 -22.30 -5.02
CA HIS A 123 -1.93 -22.98 -6.13
C HIS A 123 -0.88 -24.01 -5.62
N ASP A 124 -0.01 -23.60 -4.69
CA ASP A 124 0.99 -24.47 -4.10
C ASP A 124 0.36 -25.61 -3.27
N GLY A 125 -0.71 -25.32 -2.52
CA GLY A 125 -1.47 -26.31 -1.75
C GLY A 125 -2.13 -27.39 -2.64
N ARG A 126 -2.67 -27.02 -3.79
CA ARG A 126 -3.25 -27.98 -4.75
C ARG A 126 -2.20 -28.91 -5.36
N HIS A 127 -0.99 -28.42 -5.63
CA HIS A 127 0.11 -29.25 -6.09
C HIS A 127 0.57 -30.25 -5.02
N ALA A 128 0.65 -29.84 -3.76
CA ALA A 128 1.01 -30.73 -2.65
C ALA A 128 -0.05 -31.84 -2.45
N PHE A 129 -1.34 -31.52 -2.56
CA PHE A 129 -2.43 -32.50 -2.48
C PHE A 129 -2.48 -33.45 -3.67
N GLY A 130 -2.12 -33.00 -4.88
CA GLY A 130 -2.04 -33.86 -6.08
C GLY A 130 -0.96 -34.92 -5.95
N ILE A 131 0.20 -34.58 -5.40
CA ILE A 131 1.33 -35.50 -5.19
C ILE A 131 1.04 -36.51 -4.07
N ALA A 132 0.28 -36.12 -3.04
CA ALA A 132 -0.06 -37.03 -1.94
C ALA A 132 -1.14 -38.06 -2.31
N ARG A 133 -1.77 -37.97 -3.47
CA ARG A 133 -2.86 -38.82 -3.92
C ARG A 133 -2.46 -39.75 -5.08
N SER A 134 -1.22 -39.65 -5.60
CA SER A 134 -0.62 -40.55 -6.59
C SER A 134 0.29 -41.56 -5.90
#